data_ce8f952e10c36fc31aa39fd06f03622b
#
_entry.id   ce8f952e10c36fc31aa39fd06f03622b
#
_cell.length_a   1.000
_cell.length_b   1.000
_cell.length_c   1.000
_cell.angle_alpha   90.00
_cell.angle_beta   90.00
_cell.angle_gamma   90.00
#
_symmetry.space_group_name_H-M   'P 1'
#
loop_
_entity.id
_entity.type
_entity.pdbx_description
1 polymer ?
#
loop_
_entity_poly.entity_id
_entity_poly.type
_entity_poly.pdbx_seq_one_letter_code
_entity_poly.pdbx_strand_id
1 'polypeptide(L)'
;MFWKYGLFFSILSGGIWGVFWQIFFTVVGILTLGTPLSLELSQIMIIGPLAGILYIKSQKFLSIKFHLTAIIIITFLIFISHLGNPYQAEDENQLIIFMLILLTSFFIWVSLNHSLYNLSPGKLSKHDIESFFIKFMWGIGLIILILITLIPFYIMIMTSLKNQQSLILNPLDLSVNLNTDFKTLFNS
;
A
#
# COMPACT_ATOMS: atom_id res chain seq x y z
N MET A 1 25.92 3.70 18.35
CA MET A 1 24.73 4.59 18.40
C MET A 1 24.13 4.68 17.00
N PHE A 2 23.39 3.64 16.60
CA PHE A 2 22.87 3.45 15.23
C PHE A 2 21.79 4.46 14.80
N TRP A 3 21.03 4.98 15.75
CA TRP A 3 19.90 5.90 15.49
C TRP A 3 20.27 7.29 14.95
N LYS A 4 21.56 7.62 14.81
CA LYS A 4 22.05 8.87 14.18
C LYS A 4 22.34 8.72 12.69
N TYR A 5 22.08 7.55 12.11
CA TYR A 5 22.35 7.29 10.70
C TYR A 5 21.06 7.31 9.90
N GLY A 6 21.07 7.91 8.71
CA GLY A 6 19.93 7.95 7.81
C GLY A 6 19.45 6.56 7.41
N LEU A 7 20.34 5.58 7.41
CA LEU A 7 19.98 4.19 7.16
C LEU A 7 19.00 3.64 8.21
N PHE A 8 19.12 4.02 9.48
CA PHE A 8 18.14 3.63 10.50
C PHE A 8 16.75 4.20 10.21
N PHE A 9 16.69 5.49 9.87
CA PHE A 9 15.42 6.13 9.53
C PHE A 9 14.80 5.58 8.25
N SER A 10 15.62 5.12 7.30
CA SER A 10 15.11 4.51 6.08
C SER A 10 14.51 3.12 6.34
N ILE A 11 15.13 2.31 7.20
CA ILE A 11 14.60 1.02 7.63
C ILE A 11 13.28 1.21 8.37
N LEU A 12 13.25 2.14 9.34
CA LEU A 12 12.05 2.46 10.11
C LEU A 12 10.91 2.95 9.22
N SER A 13 11.20 3.93 8.35
CA SER A 13 10.21 4.49 7.42
C SER A 13 9.68 3.43 6.45
N GLY A 14 10.56 2.59 5.90
CA GLY A 14 10.16 1.50 5.02
C GLY A 14 9.26 0.48 5.71
N GLY A 15 9.56 0.11 6.94
CA GLY A 15 8.72 -0.78 7.75
C GLY A 15 7.34 -0.17 8.03
N ILE A 16 7.29 1.07 8.50
CA ILE A 16 6.02 1.74 8.83
C ILE A 16 5.16 1.93 7.58
N TRP A 17 5.71 2.47 6.49
CA TRP A 17 4.96 2.65 5.25
C TRP A 17 4.56 1.33 4.61
N GLY A 18 5.41 0.30 4.69
CA GLY A 18 5.08 -1.05 4.23
C GLY A 18 3.86 -1.60 4.94
N VAL A 19 3.88 -1.64 6.28
CA VAL A 19 2.77 -2.12 7.09
C VAL A 19 1.50 -1.29 6.88
N PHE A 20 1.64 0.04 6.84
CA PHE A 20 0.50 0.94 6.63
C PHE A 20 -0.22 0.67 5.30
N TRP A 21 0.52 0.67 4.20
CA TRP A 21 -0.08 0.44 2.87
C TRP A 21 -0.58 -0.99 2.70
N GLN A 22 0.09 -1.96 3.32
CA GLN A 22 -0.38 -3.34 3.33
C GLN A 22 -1.74 -3.47 4.02
N ILE A 23 -1.90 -2.91 5.22
CA ILE A 23 -3.18 -2.92 5.93
C ILE A 23 -4.25 -2.20 5.10
N PHE A 24 -3.92 -1.04 4.53
CA PHE A 24 -4.84 -0.28 3.70
C PHE A 24 -5.35 -1.09 2.50
N PHE A 25 -4.44 -1.66 1.71
CA PHE A 25 -4.84 -2.45 0.52
C PHE A 25 -5.45 -3.80 0.88
N THR A 26 -5.14 -4.37 2.04
CA THR A 26 -5.88 -5.54 2.56
C THR A 26 -7.34 -5.17 2.84
N VAL A 27 -7.59 -4.03 3.49
CA VAL A 27 -8.96 -3.54 3.72
C VAL A 27 -9.67 -3.25 2.40
N VAL A 28 -9.01 -2.60 1.44
CA VAL A 28 -9.56 -2.39 0.10
C VAL A 28 -9.88 -3.72 -0.59
N GLY A 29 -9.00 -4.72 -0.50
CA GLY A 29 -9.22 -6.06 -1.03
C GLY A 29 -10.46 -6.74 -0.42
N ILE A 30 -10.60 -6.69 0.90
CA ILE A 30 -11.79 -7.22 1.59
C ILE A 30 -13.07 -6.53 1.09
N LEU A 31 -13.04 -5.20 0.96
CA LEU A 31 -14.20 -4.42 0.54
C LEU A 31 -14.56 -4.62 -0.94
N THR A 32 -13.59 -4.92 -1.80
CA THR A 32 -13.82 -5.07 -3.25
C THR A 32 -13.99 -6.51 -3.70
N LEU A 33 -13.25 -7.44 -3.10
CA LEU A 33 -13.21 -8.85 -3.50
C LEU A 33 -13.96 -9.77 -2.52
N GLY A 34 -14.30 -9.26 -1.32
CA GLY A 34 -14.87 -10.06 -0.25
C GLY A 34 -13.86 -11.01 0.44
N THR A 35 -12.62 -11.07 -0.05
CA THR A 35 -11.56 -11.92 0.49
C THR A 35 -10.38 -11.07 0.97
N PRO A 36 -9.78 -11.38 2.14
CA PRO A 36 -8.57 -10.68 2.57
C PRO A 36 -7.41 -11.03 1.64
N LEU A 37 -6.64 -10.03 1.22
CA LEU A 37 -5.32 -10.27 0.65
C LEU A 37 -4.48 -11.01 1.70
N SER A 38 -4.13 -12.27 1.41
CA SER A 38 -3.44 -13.16 2.34
C SER A 38 -1.95 -12.84 2.53
N LEU A 39 -1.57 -11.57 2.38
CA LEU A 39 -0.19 -11.13 2.63
C LEU A 39 0.08 -11.11 4.14
N GLU A 40 0.97 -11.99 4.58
CA GLU A 40 1.40 -12.01 5.97
C GLU A 40 2.12 -10.71 6.33
N LEU A 41 1.74 -10.12 7.46
CA LEU A 41 2.43 -8.94 8.02
C LEU A 41 3.93 -9.17 8.21
N SER A 42 4.33 -10.43 8.48
CA SER A 42 5.73 -10.83 8.60
C SER A 42 6.55 -10.55 7.34
N GLN A 43 5.98 -10.80 6.18
CA GLN A 43 6.65 -10.62 4.89
C GLN A 43 6.85 -9.14 4.58
N ILE A 44 5.85 -8.31 4.81
CA ILE A 44 5.95 -6.88 4.56
C ILE A 44 6.89 -6.17 5.57
N MET A 45 7.01 -6.70 6.80
CA MET A 45 7.99 -6.24 7.78
C MET A 45 9.44 -6.46 7.35
N ILE A 46 9.69 -7.35 6.40
CA ILE A 46 11.01 -7.55 5.79
C ILE A 46 11.15 -6.72 4.52
N ILE A 47 10.15 -6.76 3.63
CA ILE A 47 10.21 -6.10 2.31
C ILE A 47 10.18 -4.57 2.45
N GLY A 48 9.39 -4.02 3.37
CA GLY A 48 9.32 -2.59 3.62
C GLY A 48 10.68 -1.97 4.03
N PRO A 49 11.37 -2.48 5.05
CA PRO A 49 12.72 -2.06 5.39
C PRO A 49 13.73 -2.22 4.25
N LEU A 50 13.66 -3.31 3.47
CA LEU A 50 14.50 -3.50 2.29
C LEU A 50 14.25 -2.42 1.24
N ALA A 51 13.00 -2.06 0.98
CA ALA A 51 12.64 -0.95 0.09
C ALA A 51 13.23 0.38 0.60
N GLY A 52 13.19 0.64 1.90
CA GLY A 52 13.80 1.82 2.52
C GLY A 52 15.32 1.87 2.31
N ILE A 53 16.01 0.75 2.53
CA ILE A 53 17.47 0.62 2.29
C ILE A 53 17.79 0.86 0.81
N LEU A 54 17.01 0.26 -0.07
CA LEU A 54 17.17 0.41 -1.51
C LEU A 54 16.99 1.88 -1.92
N TYR A 55 15.98 2.55 -1.37
CA TYR A 55 15.73 3.95 -1.64
C TYR A 55 16.91 4.83 -1.21
N ILE A 56 17.38 4.74 0.04
CA ILE A 56 18.42 5.65 0.55
C ILE A 56 19.78 5.44 -0.12
N LYS A 57 20.10 4.20 -0.48
CA LYS A 57 21.34 3.89 -1.21
C LYS A 57 21.34 4.38 -2.64
N SER A 58 20.16 4.47 -3.24
CA SER A 58 19.98 4.82 -4.64
C SER A 58 19.73 6.30 -4.89
N GLN A 59 19.67 7.12 -3.87
CA GLN A 59 19.42 8.57 -4.02
C GLN A 59 20.35 9.28 -5.00
N LYS A 60 21.57 8.75 -5.22
CA LYS A 60 22.52 9.28 -6.22
C LYS A 60 22.11 8.97 -7.66
N PHE A 61 21.22 8.03 -7.90
CA PHE A 61 20.82 7.50 -9.22
C PHE A 61 19.32 7.74 -9.52
N LEU A 62 18.73 8.79 -8.96
CA LEU A 62 17.30 9.11 -9.06
C LEU A 62 16.90 9.51 -10.49
N SER A 63 16.97 8.56 -11.44
CA SER A 63 16.32 8.68 -12.73
C SER A 63 14.91 8.06 -12.68
N ILE A 64 14.01 8.52 -13.55
CA ILE A 64 12.67 7.92 -13.69
C ILE A 64 12.74 6.41 -13.91
N LYS A 65 13.70 5.97 -14.72
CA LYS A 65 13.94 4.53 -15.00
C LYS A 65 14.24 3.76 -13.72
N PHE A 66 15.04 4.35 -12.82
CA PHE A 66 15.37 3.72 -11.55
C PHE A 66 14.15 3.59 -10.63
N HIS A 67 13.30 4.62 -10.54
CA HIS A 67 12.07 4.56 -9.74
C HIS A 67 11.14 3.45 -10.24
N LEU A 68 10.93 3.34 -11.55
CA LEU A 68 10.12 2.28 -12.15
C LEU A 68 10.70 0.89 -11.87
N THR A 69 12.01 0.72 -12.05
CA THR A 69 12.69 -0.55 -11.76
C THR A 69 12.56 -0.95 -10.30
N ALA A 70 12.70 -0.01 -9.38
CA ALA A 70 12.55 -0.27 -7.95
C ALA A 70 11.12 -0.71 -7.59
N ILE A 71 10.11 -0.05 -8.13
CA ILE A 71 8.70 -0.43 -7.94
C ILE A 71 8.46 -1.84 -8.47
N ILE A 72 8.95 -2.18 -9.67
CA ILE A 72 8.83 -3.52 -10.25
C ILE A 72 9.50 -4.57 -9.36
N ILE A 73 10.71 -4.29 -8.84
CA ILE A 73 11.41 -5.23 -7.93
C ILE A 73 10.61 -5.46 -6.66
N ILE A 74 10.09 -4.39 -6.03
CA ILE A 74 9.29 -4.50 -4.82
C ILE A 74 8.01 -5.28 -5.09
N THR A 75 7.31 -4.97 -6.20
CA THR A 75 6.11 -5.70 -6.63
C THR A 75 6.39 -7.18 -6.80
N PHE A 76 7.50 -7.52 -7.46
CA PHE A 76 7.89 -8.91 -7.69
C PHE A 76 8.22 -9.64 -6.39
N LEU A 77 8.92 -9.00 -5.46
CA LEU A 77 9.23 -9.57 -4.14
C LEU A 77 7.95 -9.85 -3.34
N ILE A 78 7.00 -8.90 -3.33
CA ILE A 78 5.72 -9.08 -2.63
C ILE A 78 4.90 -10.19 -3.31
N PHE A 79 4.88 -10.22 -4.65
CA PHE A 79 4.13 -11.23 -5.42
C PHE A 79 4.67 -12.65 -5.22
N ILE A 80 5.99 -12.85 -5.25
CA ILE A 80 6.60 -14.16 -4.93
C ILE A 80 6.26 -14.58 -3.51
N SER A 81 6.31 -13.64 -2.58
CA SER A 81 5.97 -13.88 -1.18
C SER A 81 4.50 -14.29 -1.03
N HIS A 82 3.60 -13.67 -1.80
CA HIS A 82 2.20 -14.03 -1.86
C HIS A 82 1.99 -15.46 -2.41
N LEU A 83 2.63 -15.80 -3.54
CA LEU A 83 2.55 -17.13 -4.13
C LEU A 83 3.06 -18.27 -3.21
N GLY A 84 4.00 -17.96 -2.31
CA GLY A 84 4.51 -18.90 -1.32
C GLY A 84 3.62 -19.10 -0.09
N ASN A 85 2.49 -18.40 0.00
CA ASN A 85 1.58 -18.51 1.15
C ASN A 85 0.64 -19.70 1.00
N PRO A 86 0.65 -20.68 1.94
CA PRO A 86 -0.22 -21.84 1.89
C PRO A 86 -1.71 -21.55 2.14
N TYR A 87 -2.04 -20.33 2.58
CA TYR A 87 -3.41 -19.89 2.88
C TYR A 87 -4.09 -19.16 1.72
N GLN A 88 -3.59 -19.29 0.49
CA GLN A 88 -4.27 -18.73 -0.69
C GLN A 88 -5.60 -19.42 -0.92
N ALA A 89 -6.64 -18.63 -1.17
CA ALA A 89 -7.91 -19.19 -1.66
C ALA A 89 -7.73 -19.64 -3.13
N GLU A 90 -8.18 -20.85 -3.46
CA GLU A 90 -8.04 -21.43 -4.81
C GLU A 90 -8.75 -20.61 -5.90
N ASP A 91 -9.76 -19.82 -5.52
CA ASP A 91 -10.61 -19.01 -6.42
C ASP A 91 -10.18 -17.54 -6.55
N GLU A 92 -9.01 -17.15 -6.00
CA GLU A 92 -8.56 -15.77 -6.08
C GLU A 92 -8.18 -15.34 -7.50
N ASN A 93 -8.71 -14.21 -7.95
CA ASN A 93 -8.34 -13.65 -9.25
C ASN A 93 -6.91 -13.06 -9.21
N GLN A 94 -5.93 -13.84 -9.65
CA GLN A 94 -4.50 -13.53 -9.61
C GLN A 94 -4.16 -12.17 -10.27
N LEU A 95 -4.93 -11.76 -11.28
CA LEU A 95 -4.71 -10.47 -11.96
C LEU A 95 -5.05 -9.30 -11.04
N ILE A 96 -6.17 -9.39 -10.32
CA ILE A 96 -6.60 -8.33 -9.38
C ILE A 96 -5.61 -8.24 -8.22
N ILE A 97 -5.18 -9.38 -7.68
CA ILE A 97 -4.17 -9.44 -6.62
C ILE A 97 -2.87 -8.79 -7.08
N PHE A 98 -2.39 -9.13 -8.28
CA PHE A 98 -1.19 -8.52 -8.85
C PHE A 98 -1.32 -6.99 -8.97
N MET A 99 -2.48 -6.48 -9.43
CA MET A 99 -2.76 -5.05 -9.50
C MET A 99 -2.74 -4.37 -8.12
N LEU A 100 -3.34 -5.00 -7.10
CA LEU A 100 -3.31 -4.48 -5.74
C LEU A 100 -1.88 -4.47 -5.15
N ILE A 101 -1.09 -5.51 -5.39
CA ILE A 101 0.32 -5.57 -4.99
C ILE A 101 1.14 -4.47 -5.69
N LEU A 102 0.90 -4.24 -6.98
CA LEU A 102 1.56 -3.18 -7.74
C LEU A 102 1.22 -1.80 -7.17
N LEU A 103 -0.05 -1.55 -6.85
CA LEU A 103 -0.48 -0.33 -6.18
C LEU A 103 0.17 -0.18 -4.80
N THR A 104 0.19 -1.24 -4.00
CA THR A 104 0.87 -1.25 -2.69
C THR A 104 2.33 -0.84 -2.82
N SER A 105 3.06 -1.46 -3.75
CA SER A 105 4.48 -1.17 -4.02
C SER A 105 4.70 0.26 -4.48
N PHE A 106 3.83 0.76 -5.35
CA PHE A 106 3.88 2.14 -5.82
C PHE A 106 3.71 3.13 -4.67
N PHE A 107 2.70 2.94 -3.81
CA PHE A 107 2.44 3.83 -2.69
C PHE A 107 3.51 3.74 -1.60
N ILE A 108 4.09 2.57 -1.34
CA ILE A 108 5.26 2.43 -0.46
C ILE A 108 6.40 3.29 -1.01
N TRP A 109 6.70 3.17 -2.30
CA TRP A 109 7.79 3.90 -2.93
C TRP A 109 7.58 5.43 -2.92
N VAL A 110 6.38 5.90 -3.23
CA VAL A 110 6.02 7.33 -3.19
C VAL A 110 6.15 7.87 -1.76
N SER A 111 5.68 7.12 -0.76
CA SER A 111 5.78 7.52 0.65
C SER A 111 7.23 7.56 1.15
N LEU A 112 8.07 6.61 0.69
CA LEU A 112 9.50 6.63 0.96
C LEU A 112 10.17 7.84 0.29
N ASN A 113 9.81 8.14 -0.96
CA ASN A 113 10.31 9.32 -1.65
C ASN A 113 9.96 10.61 -0.92
N HIS A 114 8.72 10.73 -0.42
CA HIS A 114 8.31 11.91 0.34
C HIS A 114 9.06 12.05 1.67
N SER A 115 9.16 10.96 2.44
CA SER A 115 9.73 11.00 3.80
C SER A 115 11.27 11.05 3.81
N LEU A 116 11.94 10.39 2.85
CA LEU A 116 13.39 10.24 2.82
C LEU A 116 14.08 11.19 1.82
N TYR A 117 13.34 12.04 1.13
CA TYR A 117 13.90 12.97 0.15
C TYR A 117 15.00 13.86 0.77
N ASN A 118 16.20 13.82 0.16
CA ASN A 118 17.42 14.52 0.63
C ASN A 118 18.01 14.01 1.95
N LEU A 119 17.59 12.85 2.47
CA LEU A 119 18.18 12.28 3.65
C LEU A 119 19.45 11.50 3.28
N SER A 120 20.62 11.90 3.81
CA SER A 120 21.87 11.17 3.55
C SER A 120 21.90 9.82 4.27
N PRO A 121 22.51 8.77 3.67
CA PRO A 121 22.64 7.46 4.34
C PRO A 121 23.60 7.49 5.55
N GLY A 122 24.44 8.53 5.64
CA GLY A 122 25.45 8.71 6.69
C GLY A 122 24.90 9.27 7.99
N LYS A 123 25.80 9.83 8.78
CA LYS A 123 25.48 10.49 10.05
C LYS A 123 24.66 11.76 9.79
N LEU A 124 23.50 11.85 10.41
CA LEU A 124 22.56 12.95 10.26
C LEU A 124 22.89 14.10 11.24
N SER A 125 22.66 15.32 10.78
CA SER A 125 22.59 16.49 11.64
C SER A 125 21.26 16.51 12.42
N LYS A 126 21.18 17.32 13.47
CA LYS A 126 19.95 17.50 14.24
C LYS A 126 18.81 18.03 13.34
N HIS A 127 19.14 18.94 12.44
CA HIS A 127 18.22 19.52 11.47
C HIS A 127 17.64 18.48 10.48
N ASP A 128 18.47 17.52 10.01
CA ASP A 128 18.01 16.44 9.12
C ASP A 128 16.99 15.54 9.80
N ILE A 129 17.21 15.25 11.09
CA ILE A 129 16.29 14.44 11.89
C ILE A 129 14.96 15.17 12.09
N GLU A 130 14.98 16.44 12.45
CA GLU A 130 13.78 17.28 12.59
C GLU A 130 13.02 17.36 11.27
N SER A 131 13.72 17.62 10.16
CA SER A 131 13.14 17.67 8.82
C SER A 131 12.48 16.35 8.42
N PHE A 132 13.12 15.22 8.75
CA PHE A 132 12.53 13.90 8.51
C PHE A 132 11.21 13.71 9.27
N PHE A 133 11.17 14.01 10.57
CA PHE A 133 9.96 13.86 11.37
C PHE A 133 8.83 14.77 10.86
N ILE A 134 9.13 16.01 10.49
CA ILE A 134 8.14 16.92 9.91
C ILE A 134 7.55 16.35 8.62
N LYS A 135 8.39 15.91 7.68
CA LYS A 135 7.95 15.31 6.41
C LYS A 135 7.14 14.04 6.63
N PHE A 136 7.58 13.20 7.57
CA PHE A 136 6.91 11.95 7.91
C PHE A 136 5.51 12.19 8.50
N MET A 137 5.38 13.13 9.44
CA MET A 137 4.10 13.52 10.02
C MET A 137 3.18 14.18 9.00
N TRP A 138 3.70 15.04 8.14
CA TRP A 138 2.94 15.63 7.03
C TRP A 138 2.43 14.55 6.07
N GLY A 139 3.25 13.56 5.73
CA GLY A 139 2.85 12.43 4.89
C GLY A 139 1.67 11.67 5.49
N ILE A 140 1.75 11.30 6.76
CA ILE A 140 0.65 10.63 7.48
C ILE A 140 -0.61 11.52 7.51
N GLY A 141 -0.46 12.80 7.85
CA GLY A 141 -1.58 13.74 7.92
C GLY A 141 -2.30 13.90 6.58
N LEU A 142 -1.56 14.03 5.48
CA LEU A 142 -2.13 14.10 4.13
C LEU A 142 -2.88 12.83 3.76
N ILE A 143 -2.33 11.64 4.07
CA ILE A 143 -3.00 10.37 3.77
C ILE A 143 -4.30 10.25 4.57
N ILE A 144 -4.28 10.56 5.86
CA ILE A 144 -5.49 10.55 6.70
C ILE A 144 -6.54 11.50 6.12
N LEU A 145 -6.14 12.71 5.72
CA LEU A 145 -7.05 13.68 5.10
C LEU A 145 -7.67 13.14 3.81
N ILE A 146 -6.85 12.54 2.94
CA ILE A 146 -7.31 11.93 1.68
C ILE A 146 -8.29 10.79 1.98
N LEU A 147 -7.99 9.91 2.93
CA LEU A 147 -8.86 8.80 3.30
C LEU A 147 -10.22 9.29 3.83
N ILE A 148 -10.23 10.26 4.74
CA ILE A 148 -11.46 10.85 5.27
C ILE A 148 -12.30 11.46 4.15
N THR A 149 -11.65 12.09 3.17
CA THR A 149 -12.34 12.71 2.04
C THR A 149 -12.87 11.66 1.04
N LEU A 150 -12.12 10.59 0.80
CA LEU A 150 -12.50 9.55 -0.18
C LEU A 150 -13.56 8.57 0.34
N ILE A 151 -13.64 8.34 1.65
CA ILE A 151 -14.62 7.41 2.24
C ILE A 151 -16.06 7.71 1.82
N PRO A 152 -16.58 8.95 1.90
CA PRO A 152 -17.94 9.25 1.46
C PRO A 152 -18.18 8.97 -0.02
N PHE A 153 -17.19 9.30 -0.88
CA PHE A 153 -17.26 9.01 -2.32
C PHE A 153 -17.27 7.51 -2.59
N TYR A 154 -16.42 6.75 -1.90
CA TYR A 154 -16.40 5.30 -1.97
C TYR A 154 -17.76 4.69 -1.60
N ILE A 155 -18.33 5.09 -0.47
CA ILE A 155 -19.66 4.64 -0.01
C ILE A 155 -20.72 4.97 -1.07
N MET A 156 -20.71 6.19 -1.61
CA MET A 156 -21.67 6.63 -2.63
C MET A 156 -21.57 5.79 -3.91
N ILE A 157 -20.37 5.51 -4.40
CA ILE A 157 -20.14 4.66 -5.58
C ILE A 157 -20.61 3.24 -5.30
N MET A 158 -20.21 2.65 -4.17
CA MET A 158 -20.56 1.28 -3.81
C MET A 158 -22.08 1.11 -3.62
N THR A 159 -22.75 2.07 -3.01
CA THR A 159 -24.21 2.04 -2.87
C THR A 159 -24.93 2.22 -4.20
N SER A 160 -24.39 3.00 -5.15
CA SER A 160 -24.97 3.17 -6.48
C SER A 160 -24.85 1.94 -7.37
N LEU A 161 -23.85 1.09 -7.13
CA LEU A 161 -23.62 -0.16 -7.87
C LEU A 161 -24.44 -1.33 -7.32
N LYS A 162 -25.05 -1.18 -6.15
CA LYS A 162 -25.87 -2.24 -5.53
C LYS A 162 -27.29 -2.25 -6.09
N ASN A 163 -27.81 -3.46 -6.24
CA ASN A 163 -29.22 -3.66 -6.58
C ASN A 163 -30.11 -3.23 -5.39
N GLN A 164 -31.28 -2.63 -5.65
CA GLN A 164 -32.18 -2.12 -4.60
C GLN A 164 -32.54 -3.18 -3.54
N GLN A 165 -32.67 -4.45 -3.95
CA GLN A 165 -32.98 -5.55 -3.04
C GLN A 165 -31.84 -5.82 -2.03
N SER A 166 -30.57 -5.76 -2.45
CA SER A 166 -29.42 -5.99 -1.57
C SER A 166 -29.21 -4.84 -0.59
N LEU A 167 -29.56 -3.60 -0.99
CA LEU A 167 -29.52 -2.43 -0.11
C LEU A 167 -30.56 -2.48 1.01
N ILE A 168 -31.75 -3.06 0.73
CA ILE A 168 -32.82 -3.19 1.74
C ILE A 168 -32.49 -4.31 2.73
N LEU A 169 -31.89 -5.42 2.25
CA LEU A 169 -31.58 -6.58 3.09
C LEU A 169 -30.33 -6.36 3.98
N ASN A 170 -29.31 -5.70 3.45
CA ASN A 170 -28.05 -5.43 4.17
C ASN A 170 -27.47 -4.06 3.82
N PRO A 171 -27.98 -2.97 4.41
CA PRO A 171 -27.54 -1.61 4.06
C PRO A 171 -26.09 -1.31 4.45
N LEU A 172 -25.49 -2.06 5.39
CA LEU A 172 -24.11 -1.87 5.87
C LEU A 172 -23.09 -2.82 5.17
N ASP A 173 -23.56 -3.74 4.34
CA ASP A 173 -22.66 -4.57 3.57
C ASP A 173 -22.13 -3.75 2.38
N LEU A 174 -20.89 -3.27 2.47
CA LEU A 174 -20.21 -2.50 1.43
C LEU A 174 -19.49 -3.39 0.39
N SER A 175 -19.56 -4.70 0.53
CA SER A 175 -18.99 -5.63 -0.44
C SER A 175 -19.85 -5.64 -1.72
N VAL A 176 -19.23 -5.38 -2.87
CA VAL A 176 -19.83 -5.56 -4.18
C VAL A 176 -19.28 -6.84 -4.77
N ASN A 177 -20.13 -7.84 -4.93
CA ASN A 177 -19.74 -9.04 -5.65
C ASN A 177 -19.79 -8.74 -7.15
N LEU A 178 -18.69 -8.19 -7.68
CA LEU A 178 -18.58 -7.73 -9.07
C LEU A 178 -18.97 -8.80 -10.10
N ASN A 179 -18.85 -10.10 -9.77
CA ASN A 179 -19.21 -11.18 -10.67
C ASN A 179 -20.73 -11.43 -10.77
N THR A 180 -21.47 -11.21 -9.69
CA THR A 180 -22.93 -11.43 -9.68
C THR A 180 -23.70 -10.16 -10.02
N ASP A 181 -23.25 -8.99 -9.58
CA ASP A 181 -23.95 -7.75 -9.76
C ASP A 181 -23.83 -7.20 -11.21
N PHE A 182 -22.69 -7.40 -11.88
CA PHE A 182 -22.55 -7.07 -13.30
C PHE A 182 -23.41 -7.98 -14.20
N LYS A 183 -23.51 -9.27 -13.91
CA LYS A 183 -24.38 -10.19 -14.68
C LYS A 183 -25.85 -9.84 -14.56
N THR A 184 -26.31 -9.38 -13.41
CA THR A 184 -27.71 -8.97 -13.20
C THR A 184 -28.04 -7.64 -13.87
N LEU A 185 -27.08 -6.72 -13.98
CA LEU A 185 -27.27 -5.42 -14.67
C LEU A 185 -27.34 -5.54 -16.19
N PHE A 186 -26.72 -6.57 -16.79
CA PHE A 186 -26.73 -6.80 -18.24
C PHE A 186 -27.81 -7.78 -18.71
N ASN A 187 -28.46 -8.49 -17.79
CA ASN A 187 -29.55 -9.43 -18.12
C ASN A 187 -30.96 -8.92 -17.77
N SER A 188 -31.07 -7.67 -17.33
CA SER A 188 -32.35 -6.96 -17.17
C SER A 188 -32.58 -6.00 -18.32
#